data_571010acbbd8c2d7c3dfea9484ea56bc
#
_entry.id   571010acbbd8c2d7c3dfea9484ea56bc
#
_cell.length_a   1.000
_cell.length_b   1.000
_cell.length_c   1.000
_cell.angle_alpha   90.00
_cell.angle_beta   90.00
_cell.angle_gamma   90.00
#
_symmetry.space_group_name_H-M   'P 1'
#
loop_
_entity.id
_entity.type
_entity.pdbx_description
1 polymer ?
#
loop_
_entity_poly.entity_id
_entity_poly.type
_entity_poly.pdbx_seq_one_letter_code
_entity_poly.pdbx_strand_id
1 'polypeptide(L)'
;MLRRTRKQIEAGDHPAAGEELDKAFLELVGTGAEAVSRLSETELLARLTMEGPTHIVREKALILVALLQQAGEVHAAAGREAQGQECWEKALDMLLTLQLQDADFELPEFVPKIDMLRDQLTGVELPLQTLAALWRHYERIGAYGRAEDALAELLEAEPENAALIVEAKAFYQRLLRQSNSALEAGNLPRPEVEAGLAGLPR
;
A
#
# COMPACT_ATOMS: atom_id res chain seq x y z
N MET A 1 22.76 -3.58 1.44
CA MET A 1 21.73 -4.59 1.23
C MET A 1 20.79 -4.16 0.09
N LEU A 2 19.77 -3.31 0.26
CA LEU A 2 18.76 -2.92 -0.75
C LEU A 2 19.33 -2.54 -2.12
N ARG A 3 20.41 -1.72 -2.17
CA ARG A 3 21.05 -1.32 -3.44
C ARG A 3 21.69 -2.47 -4.19
N ARG A 4 22.18 -3.49 -3.48
CA ARG A 4 22.81 -4.65 -4.09
C ARG A 4 21.77 -5.56 -4.71
N THR A 5 20.69 -5.84 -3.98
CA THR A 5 19.56 -6.61 -4.50
C THR A 5 18.94 -5.94 -5.73
N ARG A 6 18.71 -4.62 -5.68
CA ARG A 6 18.20 -3.85 -6.81
C ARG A 6 19.07 -4.00 -8.06
N LYS A 7 20.40 -3.90 -7.93
CA LYS A 7 21.33 -4.10 -9.06
C LYS A 7 21.27 -5.50 -9.65
N GLN A 8 21.08 -6.53 -8.82
CA GLN A 8 20.94 -7.91 -9.30
C GLN A 8 19.62 -8.10 -10.06
N ILE A 9 18.52 -7.53 -9.56
CA ILE A 9 17.22 -7.53 -10.25
C ILE A 9 17.34 -6.83 -11.61
N GLU A 10 17.93 -5.64 -11.66
CA GLU A 10 18.16 -4.88 -12.90
C GLU A 10 19.07 -5.60 -13.90
N ALA A 11 19.99 -6.42 -13.41
CA ALA A 11 20.86 -7.27 -14.22
C ALA A 11 20.19 -8.58 -14.67
N GLY A 12 18.96 -8.87 -14.21
CA GLY A 12 18.25 -10.13 -14.48
C GLY A 12 18.77 -11.34 -13.70
N ASP A 13 19.65 -11.13 -12.70
CA ASP A 13 20.18 -12.19 -11.85
C ASP A 13 19.24 -12.44 -10.65
N HIS A 14 18.05 -12.95 -10.97
CA HIS A 14 17.01 -13.21 -9.98
C HIS A 14 17.39 -14.25 -8.92
N PRO A 15 18.16 -15.33 -9.23
CA PRO A 15 18.64 -16.25 -8.21
C PRO A 15 19.53 -15.57 -7.17
N ALA A 16 20.53 -14.79 -7.59
CA ALA A 16 21.41 -14.07 -6.67
C ALA A 16 20.64 -12.99 -5.87
N ALA A 17 19.67 -12.32 -6.51
CA ALA A 17 18.79 -11.39 -5.80
C ALA A 17 17.97 -12.10 -4.71
N GLY A 18 17.46 -13.29 -4.98
CA GLY A 18 16.72 -14.10 -4.01
C GLY A 18 17.56 -14.49 -2.80
N GLU A 19 18.82 -14.91 -3.00
CA GLU A 19 19.75 -15.22 -1.90
C GLU A 19 20.06 -14.01 -1.02
N GLU A 20 20.26 -12.84 -1.63
CA GLU A 20 20.50 -11.59 -0.88
C GLU A 20 19.26 -11.14 -0.11
N LEU A 21 18.06 -11.32 -0.68
CA LEU A 21 16.80 -11.06 0.00
C LEU A 21 16.60 -11.99 1.21
N ASP A 22 16.90 -13.27 1.05
CA ASP A 22 16.78 -14.25 2.15
C ASP A 22 17.68 -13.86 3.34
N LYS A 23 18.94 -13.50 3.08
CA LYS A 23 19.87 -12.97 4.10
C LYS A 23 19.33 -11.69 4.73
N ALA A 24 18.76 -10.79 3.91
CA ALA A 24 18.23 -9.52 4.35
C ALA A 24 17.04 -9.69 5.31
N PHE A 25 16.11 -10.56 4.98
CA PHE A 25 14.98 -10.89 5.85
C PHE A 25 15.45 -11.58 7.15
N LEU A 26 16.42 -12.50 7.06
CA LEU A 26 16.97 -13.15 8.23
C LEU A 26 17.61 -12.15 9.21
N GLU A 27 18.36 -11.17 8.70
CA GLU A 27 18.97 -10.12 9.53
C GLU A 27 17.91 -9.15 10.12
N LEU A 28 16.86 -8.84 9.37
CA LEU A 28 15.88 -7.81 9.76
C LEU A 28 14.80 -8.35 10.70
N VAL A 29 14.25 -9.53 10.39
CA VAL A 29 13.08 -10.11 11.08
C VAL A 29 13.34 -11.50 11.67
N GLY A 30 14.58 -11.98 11.60
CA GLY A 30 15.01 -13.26 12.20
C GLY A 30 14.50 -14.50 11.45
N THR A 31 14.00 -14.35 10.21
CA THR A 31 13.50 -15.46 9.40
C THR A 31 13.70 -15.18 7.92
N GLY A 32 13.86 -16.23 7.09
CA GLY A 32 14.10 -16.11 5.67
C GLY A 32 12.85 -15.79 4.86
N ALA A 33 13.04 -15.53 3.56
CA ALA A 33 12.02 -15.05 2.63
C ALA A 33 10.78 -15.96 2.56
N GLU A 34 10.96 -17.29 2.55
CA GLU A 34 9.84 -18.25 2.52
C GLU A 34 8.96 -18.17 3.77
N ALA A 35 9.55 -17.96 4.95
CA ALA A 35 8.78 -17.81 6.18
C ALA A 35 8.11 -16.43 6.24
N VAL A 36 8.77 -15.37 5.75
CA VAL A 36 8.20 -14.01 5.65
C VAL A 36 6.94 -14.00 4.78
N SER A 37 6.90 -14.76 3.70
CA SER A 37 5.71 -14.85 2.84
C SER A 37 4.47 -15.41 3.56
N ARG A 38 4.66 -16.24 4.59
CA ARG A 38 3.59 -16.87 5.37
C ARG A 38 3.14 -16.05 6.58
N LEU A 39 3.91 -15.05 7.00
CA LEU A 39 3.60 -14.20 8.14
C LEU A 39 2.64 -13.07 7.72
N SER A 40 1.71 -12.72 8.60
CA SER A 40 0.89 -11.52 8.44
C SER A 40 1.70 -10.24 8.70
N GLU A 41 1.18 -9.09 8.24
CA GLU A 41 1.79 -7.78 8.48
C GLU A 41 1.93 -7.52 9.99
N THR A 42 0.91 -7.90 10.77
CA THR A 42 0.91 -7.75 12.24
C THR A 42 2.04 -8.56 12.88
N GLU A 43 2.26 -9.81 12.44
CA GLU A 43 3.35 -10.66 12.94
C GLU A 43 4.73 -10.10 12.54
N LEU A 44 4.85 -9.58 11.30
CA LEU A 44 6.07 -8.93 10.83
C LEU A 44 6.37 -7.66 11.65
N LEU A 45 5.39 -6.81 11.88
CA LEU A 45 5.53 -5.61 12.71
C LEU A 45 5.85 -5.96 14.16
N ALA A 46 5.21 -7.00 14.73
CA ALA A 46 5.51 -7.46 16.08
C ALA A 46 6.97 -7.87 16.25
N ARG A 47 7.55 -8.57 15.26
CA ARG A 47 8.98 -8.94 15.29
C ARG A 47 9.91 -7.73 15.29
N LEU A 48 9.55 -6.66 14.57
CA LEU A 48 10.31 -5.43 14.57
C LEU A 48 10.23 -4.66 15.89
N THR A 49 9.05 -4.69 16.55
CA THR A 49 8.81 -3.93 17.80
C THR A 49 9.52 -4.50 19.03
N MET A 50 9.90 -5.78 19.00
CA MET A 50 10.59 -6.41 20.14
C MET A 50 12.00 -5.86 20.40
N GLU A 51 12.57 -5.02 19.52
CA GLU A 51 13.99 -4.70 19.54
C GLU A 51 14.36 -3.21 19.73
N GLY A 52 13.43 -2.29 20.02
CA GLY A 52 13.87 -0.90 20.23
C GLY A 52 12.84 0.23 20.22
N PRO A 53 13.31 1.48 20.30
CA PRO A 53 12.47 2.67 20.30
C PRO A 53 11.67 2.85 19.00
N THR A 54 10.55 3.55 19.07
CA THR A 54 9.57 3.71 17.98
C THR A 54 10.16 4.17 16.62
N HIS A 55 11.18 5.06 16.65
CA HIS A 55 11.81 5.55 15.42
C HIS A 55 12.65 4.47 14.71
N ILE A 56 13.32 3.60 15.48
CA ILE A 56 14.09 2.45 14.92
C ILE A 56 13.12 1.43 14.32
N VAL A 57 11.99 1.19 14.97
CA VAL A 57 10.96 0.29 14.47
C VAL A 57 10.41 0.78 13.14
N ARG A 58 10.14 2.10 13.02
CA ARG A 58 9.68 2.69 11.76
C ARG A 58 10.72 2.52 10.64
N GLU A 59 11.99 2.84 10.90
CA GLU A 59 13.05 2.70 9.92
C GLU A 59 13.17 1.24 9.44
N LYS A 60 13.17 0.28 10.36
CA LYS A 60 13.17 -1.16 10.05
C LYS A 60 11.93 -1.56 9.23
N ALA A 61 10.75 -1.04 9.55
CA ALA A 61 9.52 -1.32 8.82
C ALA A 61 9.59 -0.79 7.37
N LEU A 62 10.17 0.40 7.15
CA LEU A 62 10.38 0.94 5.80
C LEU A 62 11.39 0.11 4.99
N ILE A 63 12.43 -0.40 5.64
CA ILE A 63 13.37 -1.34 5.00
C ILE A 63 12.63 -2.63 4.63
N LEU A 64 11.78 -3.15 5.51
CA LEU A 64 11.00 -4.35 5.24
C LEU A 64 10.04 -4.16 4.07
N VAL A 65 9.35 -3.02 3.98
CA VAL A 65 8.51 -2.65 2.82
C VAL A 65 9.31 -2.70 1.52
N ALA A 66 10.51 -2.12 1.50
CA ALA A 66 11.36 -2.14 0.31
C ALA A 66 11.87 -3.55 -0.04
N LEU A 67 12.15 -4.40 0.96
CA LEU A 67 12.54 -5.79 0.73
C LEU A 67 11.36 -6.62 0.20
N LEU A 68 10.16 -6.44 0.72
CA LEU A 68 8.95 -7.11 0.23
C LEU A 68 8.66 -6.73 -1.22
N GLN A 69 8.80 -5.45 -1.57
CA GLN A 69 8.63 -4.99 -2.95
C GLN A 69 9.64 -5.68 -3.89
N GLN A 70 10.92 -5.77 -3.52
CA GLN A 70 11.94 -6.45 -4.31
C GLN A 70 11.70 -7.97 -4.37
N ALA A 71 11.22 -8.58 -3.29
CA ALA A 71 10.86 -10.00 -3.28
C ALA A 71 9.71 -10.28 -4.26
N GLY A 72 8.72 -9.40 -4.33
CA GLY A 72 7.65 -9.47 -5.32
C GLY A 72 8.17 -9.47 -6.74
N GLU A 73 9.11 -8.59 -7.08
CA GLU A 73 9.75 -8.54 -8.41
C GLU A 73 10.50 -9.85 -8.73
N VAL A 74 11.25 -10.41 -7.77
CA VAL A 74 11.98 -11.68 -7.96
C VAL A 74 11.01 -12.84 -8.15
N HIS A 75 9.90 -12.91 -7.39
CA HIS A 75 8.89 -13.93 -7.56
C HIS A 75 8.20 -13.83 -8.91
N ALA A 76 7.75 -12.65 -9.33
CA ALA A 76 7.12 -12.44 -10.62
C ALA A 76 8.05 -12.81 -11.78
N ALA A 77 9.31 -12.39 -11.74
CA ALA A 77 10.30 -12.75 -12.74
C ALA A 77 10.59 -14.26 -12.82
N ALA A 78 10.38 -14.99 -11.73
CA ALA A 78 10.50 -16.45 -11.68
C ALA A 78 9.18 -17.18 -12.05
N GLY A 79 8.16 -16.47 -12.55
CA GLY A 79 6.85 -17.03 -12.91
C GLY A 79 5.97 -17.40 -11.71
N ARG A 80 6.30 -16.91 -10.52
CA ARG A 80 5.54 -17.13 -9.28
C ARG A 80 4.71 -15.89 -8.96
N GLU A 81 3.78 -15.55 -9.86
CA GLU A 81 3.02 -14.30 -9.79
C GLU A 81 2.21 -14.14 -8.50
N ALA A 82 1.51 -15.20 -8.05
CA ALA A 82 0.74 -15.16 -6.81
C ALA A 82 1.61 -14.80 -5.59
N GLN A 83 2.82 -15.35 -5.48
CA GLN A 83 3.76 -15.03 -4.41
C GLN A 83 4.29 -13.59 -4.54
N GLY A 84 4.46 -13.11 -5.78
CA GLY A 84 4.81 -11.72 -6.04
C GLY A 84 3.73 -10.77 -5.54
N GLN A 85 2.48 -11.05 -5.87
CA GLN A 85 1.30 -10.29 -5.44
C GLN A 85 1.17 -10.26 -3.90
N GLU A 86 1.32 -11.40 -3.23
CA GLU A 86 1.32 -11.47 -1.76
C GLU A 86 2.40 -10.57 -1.13
N CYS A 87 3.60 -10.51 -1.72
CA CYS A 87 4.67 -9.63 -1.24
C CYS A 87 4.32 -8.15 -1.43
N TRP A 88 3.78 -7.77 -2.59
CA TRP A 88 3.40 -6.39 -2.88
C TRP A 88 2.20 -5.94 -2.05
N GLU A 89 1.21 -6.80 -1.81
CA GLU A 89 0.08 -6.52 -0.92
C GLU A 89 0.56 -6.24 0.51
N LYS A 90 1.42 -7.10 1.08
CA LYS A 90 2.01 -6.87 2.40
C LYS A 90 2.81 -5.57 2.46
N ALA A 91 3.59 -5.27 1.41
CA ALA A 91 4.35 -4.02 1.33
C ALA A 91 3.40 -2.81 1.32
N LEU A 92 2.29 -2.88 0.58
CA LEU A 92 1.28 -1.84 0.49
C LEU A 92 0.60 -1.61 1.85
N ASP A 93 0.12 -2.68 2.50
CA ASP A 93 -0.57 -2.59 3.79
C ASP A 93 0.32 -2.03 4.90
N MET A 94 1.58 -2.48 4.96
CA MET A 94 2.55 -1.94 5.91
C MET A 94 2.82 -0.46 5.66
N LEU A 95 3.01 -0.06 4.40
CA LEU A 95 3.30 1.32 4.06
C LEU A 95 2.10 2.24 4.33
N LEU A 96 0.88 1.80 4.00
CA LEU A 96 -0.36 2.50 4.32
C LEU A 96 -0.51 2.69 5.84
N THR A 97 -0.29 1.63 6.62
CA THR A 97 -0.35 1.68 8.07
C THR A 97 0.62 2.72 8.64
N LEU A 98 1.88 2.72 8.19
CA LEU A 98 2.89 3.68 8.63
C LEU A 98 2.52 5.13 8.27
N GLN A 99 2.05 5.37 7.06
CA GLN A 99 1.67 6.70 6.62
C GLN A 99 0.38 7.21 7.24
N LEU A 100 -0.58 6.33 7.56
CA LEU A 100 -1.80 6.74 8.25
C LEU A 100 -1.57 7.08 9.73
N GLN A 101 -0.56 6.46 10.35
CA GLN A 101 -0.18 6.78 11.75
C GLN A 101 0.57 8.11 11.88
N ASP A 102 1.40 8.47 10.89
CA ASP A 102 2.19 9.69 10.91
C ASP A 102 2.25 10.30 9.50
N ALA A 103 1.54 11.42 9.34
CA ALA A 103 1.35 12.07 8.05
C ALA A 103 2.57 12.88 7.58
N ASP A 104 3.40 13.34 8.53
CA ASP A 104 4.38 14.41 8.29
C ASP A 104 5.78 13.89 7.98
N PHE A 105 5.97 12.58 7.87
CA PHE A 105 7.30 12.08 7.58
C PHE A 105 7.55 11.87 6.08
N GLU A 106 8.69 12.36 5.61
CA GLU A 106 9.15 12.13 4.24
C GLU A 106 9.64 10.68 4.07
N LEU A 107 9.11 10.01 3.05
CA LEU A 107 9.56 8.67 2.68
C LEU A 107 10.98 8.73 2.11
N PRO A 108 11.93 7.92 2.63
CA PRO A 108 13.23 7.75 2.00
C PRO A 108 13.11 7.27 0.55
N GLU A 109 14.04 7.67 -0.31
CA GLU A 109 14.04 7.33 -1.75
C GLU A 109 14.01 5.81 -2.04
N PHE A 110 14.50 4.98 -1.11
CA PHE A 110 14.50 3.53 -1.28
C PHE A 110 13.15 2.87 -1.03
N VAL A 111 12.20 3.59 -0.45
CA VAL A 111 10.85 3.09 -0.15
C VAL A 111 9.98 3.22 -1.39
N PRO A 112 9.26 2.15 -1.82
CA PRO A 112 8.36 2.24 -2.94
C PRO A 112 7.23 3.26 -2.65
N LYS A 113 6.71 3.89 -3.70
CA LYS A 113 5.51 4.71 -3.57
C LYS A 113 4.27 3.80 -3.51
N ILE A 114 3.22 4.24 -2.80
CA ILE A 114 1.94 3.54 -2.74
C ILE A 114 1.39 3.27 -4.13
N ASP A 115 1.45 4.26 -5.03
CA ASP A 115 0.99 4.12 -6.40
C ASP A 115 1.71 3.00 -7.16
N MET A 116 3.03 2.90 -6.98
CA MET A 116 3.82 1.84 -7.62
C MET A 116 3.40 0.44 -7.14
N LEU A 117 3.14 0.28 -5.83
CA LEU A 117 2.66 -0.99 -5.28
C LEU A 117 1.23 -1.30 -5.76
N ARG A 118 0.36 -0.29 -5.83
CA ARG A 118 -1.01 -0.45 -6.35
C ARG A 118 -1.00 -0.85 -7.83
N ASP A 119 -0.12 -0.26 -8.64
CA ASP A 119 0.03 -0.61 -10.07
C ASP A 119 0.48 -2.05 -10.27
N GLN A 120 1.37 -2.58 -9.40
CA GLN A 120 1.79 -4.00 -9.42
C GLN A 120 0.63 -4.96 -9.07
N LEU A 121 -0.38 -4.47 -8.36
CA LEU A 121 -1.57 -5.22 -7.94
C LEU A 121 -2.78 -4.96 -8.85
N THR A 122 -2.57 -4.41 -10.05
CA THR A 122 -3.65 -4.20 -11.02
C THR A 122 -4.32 -5.52 -11.39
N GLY A 123 -5.65 -5.58 -11.25
CA GLY A 123 -6.45 -6.79 -11.50
C GLY A 123 -6.46 -7.80 -10.34
N VAL A 124 -5.82 -7.47 -9.22
CA VAL A 124 -5.90 -8.25 -7.98
C VAL A 124 -7.03 -7.68 -7.12
N GLU A 125 -7.90 -8.54 -6.63
CA GLU A 125 -8.92 -8.17 -5.65
C GLU A 125 -8.24 -7.91 -4.29
N LEU A 126 -8.26 -6.65 -3.84
CA LEU A 126 -7.63 -6.26 -2.58
C LEU A 126 -8.57 -6.48 -1.40
N PRO A 127 -8.04 -6.79 -0.20
CA PRO A 127 -8.83 -6.84 1.03
C PRO A 127 -9.55 -5.51 1.30
N LEU A 128 -10.76 -5.58 1.86
CA LEU A 128 -11.55 -4.39 2.18
C LEU A 128 -10.81 -3.40 3.09
N GLN A 129 -10.01 -3.90 4.02
CA GLN A 129 -9.19 -3.05 4.89
C GLN A 129 -8.11 -2.29 4.12
N THR A 130 -7.49 -2.89 3.11
CA THR A 130 -6.50 -2.27 2.23
C THR A 130 -7.15 -1.17 1.38
N LEU A 131 -8.32 -1.46 0.77
CA LEU A 131 -9.10 -0.48 0.02
C LEU A 131 -9.52 0.70 0.90
N ALA A 132 -9.98 0.44 2.13
CA ALA A 132 -10.34 1.50 3.07
C ALA A 132 -9.11 2.35 3.49
N ALA A 133 -7.94 1.74 3.62
CA ALA A 133 -6.70 2.45 3.91
C ALA A 133 -6.24 3.29 2.71
N LEU A 134 -6.33 2.78 1.48
CA LEU A 134 -6.06 3.50 0.23
C LEU A 134 -6.98 4.71 0.09
N TRP A 135 -8.28 4.52 0.25
CA TRP A 135 -9.25 5.62 0.23
C TRP A 135 -8.86 6.75 1.18
N ARG A 136 -8.60 6.42 2.47
CA ARG A 136 -8.20 7.42 3.48
C ARG A 136 -6.86 8.08 3.16
N HIS A 137 -5.90 7.30 2.67
CA HIS A 137 -4.60 7.83 2.26
C HIS A 137 -4.74 8.83 1.12
N TYR A 138 -5.44 8.47 0.05
CA TYR A 138 -5.63 9.32 -1.13
C TYR A 138 -6.47 10.57 -0.83
N GLU A 139 -7.53 10.47 -0.01
CA GLU A 139 -8.27 11.64 0.46
C GLU A 139 -7.35 12.61 1.21
N ARG A 140 -6.50 12.09 2.10
CA ARG A 140 -5.59 12.91 2.92
C ARG A 140 -4.55 13.65 2.10
N ILE A 141 -3.99 13.03 1.06
CA ILE A 141 -2.98 13.68 0.20
C ILE A 141 -3.60 14.52 -0.92
N GLY A 142 -4.92 14.60 -1.00
CA GLY A 142 -5.65 15.36 -2.03
C GLY A 142 -5.72 14.68 -3.39
N ALA A 143 -5.40 13.41 -3.52
CA ALA A 143 -5.55 12.62 -4.74
C ALA A 143 -6.99 12.08 -4.84
N TYR A 144 -7.96 12.99 -4.99
CA TYR A 144 -9.38 12.70 -4.81
C TYR A 144 -9.95 11.70 -5.82
N GLY A 145 -9.50 11.72 -7.07
CA GLY A 145 -9.93 10.72 -8.06
C GLY A 145 -9.54 9.30 -7.65
N ARG A 146 -8.29 9.11 -7.17
CA ARG A 146 -7.85 7.79 -6.65
C ARG A 146 -8.57 7.39 -5.37
N ALA A 147 -8.94 8.36 -4.53
CA ALA A 147 -9.76 8.10 -3.35
C ALA A 147 -11.14 7.60 -3.77
N GLU A 148 -11.74 8.20 -4.80
CA GLU A 148 -13.03 7.77 -5.36
C GLU A 148 -12.93 6.36 -5.97
N ASP A 149 -11.87 6.05 -6.72
CA ASP A 149 -11.63 4.72 -7.28
C ASP A 149 -11.61 3.65 -6.18
N ALA A 150 -10.85 3.86 -5.11
CA ALA A 150 -10.78 2.94 -3.98
C ALA A 150 -12.13 2.81 -3.24
N LEU A 151 -12.90 3.90 -3.13
CA LEU A 151 -14.25 3.89 -2.56
C LEU A 151 -15.23 3.13 -3.46
N ALA A 152 -15.12 3.25 -4.78
CA ALA A 152 -15.94 2.51 -5.72
C ALA A 152 -15.71 1.00 -5.61
N GLU A 153 -14.45 0.55 -5.54
CA GLU A 153 -14.11 -0.86 -5.30
C GLU A 153 -14.71 -1.37 -3.98
N LEU A 154 -14.70 -0.57 -2.91
CA LEU A 154 -15.33 -0.91 -1.62
C LEU A 154 -16.85 -1.06 -1.74
N LEU A 155 -17.50 -0.12 -2.44
CA LEU A 155 -18.95 -0.14 -2.64
C LEU A 155 -19.40 -1.29 -3.55
N GLU A 156 -18.58 -1.68 -4.52
CA GLU A 156 -18.83 -2.87 -5.34
C GLU A 156 -18.72 -4.15 -4.52
N ALA A 157 -17.74 -4.24 -3.63
CA ALA A 157 -17.55 -5.42 -2.77
C ALA A 157 -18.64 -5.53 -1.67
N GLU A 158 -19.11 -4.39 -1.15
CA GLU A 158 -20.10 -4.34 -0.08
C GLU A 158 -21.27 -3.37 -0.38
N PRO A 159 -22.09 -3.64 -1.40
CA PRO A 159 -23.10 -2.69 -1.89
C PRO A 159 -24.25 -2.42 -0.88
N GLU A 160 -24.47 -3.31 0.07
CA GLU A 160 -25.52 -3.18 1.09
C GLU A 160 -25.01 -2.69 2.45
N ASN A 161 -23.70 -2.37 2.56
CA ASN A 161 -23.12 -1.90 3.81
C ASN A 161 -23.55 -0.47 4.12
N ALA A 162 -24.59 -0.33 4.96
CA ALA A 162 -25.16 0.96 5.32
C ALA A 162 -24.13 1.91 5.97
N ALA A 163 -23.17 1.38 6.75
CA ALA A 163 -22.12 2.20 7.37
C ALA A 163 -21.17 2.75 6.31
N LEU A 164 -20.78 1.93 5.33
CA LEU A 164 -19.93 2.36 4.20
C LEU A 164 -20.65 3.43 3.37
N ILE A 165 -21.94 3.26 3.08
CA ILE A 165 -22.75 4.25 2.35
C ILE A 165 -22.79 5.60 3.08
N VAL A 166 -22.94 5.60 4.41
CA VAL A 166 -22.91 6.82 5.22
C VAL A 166 -21.54 7.50 5.14
N GLU A 167 -20.45 6.75 5.27
CA GLU A 167 -19.09 7.29 5.15
C GLU A 167 -18.79 7.79 3.73
N ALA A 168 -19.28 7.12 2.69
CA ALA A 168 -19.18 7.56 1.30
C ALA A 168 -19.89 8.92 1.08
N LYS A 169 -21.10 9.08 1.62
CA LYS A 169 -21.81 10.38 1.59
C LYS A 169 -21.02 11.47 2.30
N ALA A 170 -20.46 11.15 3.46
CA ALA A 170 -19.63 12.09 4.22
C ALA A 170 -18.37 12.49 3.46
N PHE A 171 -17.71 11.56 2.74
CA PHE A 171 -16.58 11.82 1.86
C PHE A 171 -16.92 12.85 0.78
N TYR A 172 -17.95 12.60 -0.03
CA TYR A 172 -18.34 13.57 -1.06
C TYR A 172 -18.75 14.93 -0.48
N GLN A 173 -19.41 14.96 0.68
CA GLN A 173 -19.75 16.20 1.37
C GLN A 173 -18.49 16.98 1.84
N ARG A 174 -17.42 16.28 2.26
CA ARG A 174 -16.13 16.93 2.56
C ARG A 174 -15.51 17.51 1.30
N LEU A 175 -15.55 16.76 0.19
CA LEU A 175 -15.02 17.23 -1.11
C LEU A 175 -15.76 18.47 -1.63
N LEU A 176 -17.09 18.54 -1.48
CA LEU A 176 -17.87 19.71 -1.88
C LEU A 176 -17.51 20.99 -1.13
N ARG A 177 -16.82 20.89 0.01
CA ARG A 177 -16.28 22.04 0.77
C ARG A 177 -14.91 22.50 0.25
N GLN A 178 -14.24 21.71 -0.60
CA GLN A 178 -12.97 22.08 -1.21
C GLN A 178 -13.17 23.12 -2.32
N SER A 179 -12.10 23.85 -2.66
CA SER A 179 -12.12 24.74 -3.81
C SER A 179 -12.14 23.95 -5.13
N ASN A 180 -12.67 24.55 -6.21
CA ASN A 180 -12.65 23.91 -7.52
C ASN A 180 -11.21 23.58 -7.96
N SER A 181 -10.26 24.50 -7.70
CA SER A 181 -8.84 24.25 -8.03
C SER A 181 -8.24 23.07 -7.26
N ALA A 182 -8.63 22.84 -5.99
CA ALA A 182 -8.19 21.68 -5.24
C ALA A 182 -8.80 20.38 -5.78
N LEU A 183 -10.06 20.41 -6.16
CA LEU A 183 -10.74 19.25 -6.76
C LEU A 183 -10.13 18.91 -8.14
N GLU A 184 -9.88 19.90 -8.98
CA GLU A 184 -9.22 19.72 -10.27
C GLU A 184 -7.79 19.17 -10.11
N ALA A 185 -7.01 19.72 -9.15
CA ALA A 185 -5.68 19.23 -8.84
C ALA A 185 -5.68 17.79 -8.32
N GLY A 186 -6.73 17.40 -7.60
CA GLY A 186 -6.97 16.03 -7.11
C GLY A 186 -7.58 15.09 -8.15
N ASN A 187 -7.72 15.53 -9.40
CA ASN A 187 -8.30 14.77 -10.52
C ASN A 187 -9.74 14.28 -10.25
N LEU A 188 -10.55 15.11 -9.58
CA LEU A 188 -11.98 14.86 -9.34
C LEU A 188 -12.74 16.21 -9.35
N PRO A 189 -13.08 16.74 -10.54
CA PRO A 189 -13.75 18.04 -10.67
C PRO A 189 -15.16 18.03 -10.04
N ARG A 190 -15.61 19.20 -9.58
CA ARG A 190 -16.88 19.35 -8.83
C ARG A 190 -18.09 18.64 -9.44
N PRO A 191 -18.33 18.68 -10.78
CA PRO A 191 -19.46 17.95 -11.35
C PRO A 191 -19.41 16.44 -11.11
N GLU A 192 -18.21 15.84 -11.07
CA GLU A 192 -18.03 14.42 -10.78
C GLU A 192 -18.31 14.14 -9.31
N VAL A 193 -17.84 15.01 -8.39
CA VAL A 193 -18.16 14.90 -6.95
C VAL A 193 -19.68 14.95 -6.72
N GLU A 194 -20.40 15.86 -7.41
CA GLU A 194 -21.84 15.98 -7.32
C GLU A 194 -22.57 14.74 -7.89
N ALA A 195 -22.07 14.22 -9.01
CA ALA A 195 -22.60 13.00 -9.62
C ALA A 195 -22.38 11.77 -8.74
N GLY A 196 -21.16 11.61 -8.16
CA GLY A 196 -20.84 10.52 -7.23
C GLY A 196 -21.75 10.55 -6.00
N LEU A 197 -21.96 11.73 -5.39
CA LEU A 197 -22.88 11.87 -4.26
C LEU A 197 -24.34 11.51 -4.63
N ALA A 198 -24.78 11.93 -5.80
CA ALA A 198 -26.16 11.67 -6.27
C ALA A 198 -26.38 10.18 -6.62
N GLY A 199 -25.33 9.48 -7.02
CA GLY A 199 -25.36 8.05 -7.36
C GLY A 199 -25.43 7.10 -6.16
N LEU A 200 -25.14 7.59 -4.95
CA LEU A 200 -25.17 6.74 -3.74
C LEU A 200 -26.61 6.35 -3.35
N PRO A 201 -26.83 5.13 -2.83
CA PRO A 201 -28.11 4.68 -2.30
C PRO A 201 -28.65 5.65 -1.22
N ARG A 202 -29.97 5.79 -1.15
CA ARG A 202 -30.66 6.68 -0.17
C ARG A 202 -30.68 6.09 1.22
#